data_e17378951bf9b8ceaf5b1ab4c48cd017
#
_entry.id   e17378951bf9b8ceaf5b1ab4c48cd017
#
_cell.length_a   1.000
_cell.length_b   1.000
_cell.length_c   1.000
_cell.angle_alpha   90.00
_cell.angle_beta   90.00
_cell.angle_gamma   90.00
#
_symmetry.space_group_name_H-M   'P 1'
#
loop_
_entity.id
_entity.type
_entity.pdbx_description
1 polymer ?
#
loop_
_entity_poly.entity_id
_entity_poly.type
_entity_poly.pdbx_seq_one_letter_code
_entity_poly.pdbx_strand_id
1 'polypeptide(L)' 'MLVGFALETSDLVERAREKLVRKGCDLVVANLAADGFDGDDNRVTLVTPGAVTPLAPMSKASVADHILDHFAAHRAR' A
#
# COMPACT_ATOMS: atom_id res chain seq x y z
N MET A 1 -8.61 -2.98 12.06
CA MET A 1 -7.97 -3.09 10.73
C MET A 1 -6.51 -2.66 10.83
N LEU A 2 -5.60 -3.46 10.31
CA LEU A 2 -4.17 -3.22 10.41
C LEU A 2 -3.58 -2.87 9.04
N VAL A 3 -2.92 -1.72 8.94
CA VAL A 3 -2.22 -1.29 7.74
C VAL A 3 -0.72 -1.38 7.97
N GLY A 4 -0.03 -2.06 7.06
CA GLY A 4 1.41 -2.12 7.07
C GLY A 4 2.00 -1.30 5.93
N PHE A 5 3.25 -0.90 6.07
CA PHE A 5 3.99 -0.22 5.03
C PHE A 5 5.22 -1.05 4.69
N ALA A 6 5.51 -1.17 3.40
CA ALA A 6 6.65 -1.93 2.91
C ALA A 6 7.48 -1.05 1.99
N LEU A 7 8.72 -0.78 2.38
CA LEU A 7 9.70 -0.11 1.56
C LEU A 7 10.72 -1.16 1.13
N GLU A 8 10.75 -1.48 -0.16
CA GLU A 8 11.55 -2.58 -0.66
C GLU A 8 12.48 -2.12 -1.78
N THR A 9 13.59 -2.82 -1.94
CA THR A 9 14.53 -2.53 -3.02
C THR A 9 14.23 -3.33 -4.28
N SER A 10 13.54 -4.46 -4.14
CA SER A 10 13.16 -5.34 -5.25
C SER A 10 12.01 -6.24 -4.81
N ASP A 11 11.40 -6.93 -5.76
CA ASP A 11 10.32 -7.91 -5.49
C ASP A 11 9.20 -7.34 -4.65
N LEU A 12 8.77 -6.12 -5.00
CA LEU A 12 7.85 -5.33 -4.20
C LEU A 12 6.58 -6.08 -3.81
N VAL A 13 5.90 -6.68 -4.77
CA VAL A 13 4.62 -7.35 -4.52
C VAL A 13 4.81 -8.58 -3.65
N GLU A 14 5.82 -9.40 -3.93
CA GLU A 14 6.09 -10.60 -3.15
C GLU A 14 6.41 -10.26 -1.69
N ARG A 15 7.26 -9.27 -1.49
CA ARG A 15 7.65 -8.83 -0.15
C ARG A 15 6.48 -8.23 0.61
N ALA A 16 5.63 -7.45 -0.09
CA ALA A 16 4.44 -6.89 0.51
C ALA A 16 3.45 -7.99 0.92
N ARG A 17 3.29 -9.01 0.09
CA ARG A 17 2.43 -10.15 0.42
C ARG A 17 2.94 -10.94 1.62
N GLU A 18 4.25 -11.15 1.68
CA GLU A 18 4.87 -11.80 2.84
C GLU A 18 4.58 -11.03 4.11
N LYS A 19 4.74 -9.72 4.05
CA LYS A 19 4.47 -8.84 5.19
C LYS A 19 2.99 -8.87 5.58
N LEU A 20 2.11 -8.85 4.59
CA LEU A 20 0.67 -8.92 4.81
C LEU A 20 0.31 -10.14 5.65
N VAL A 21 0.82 -11.30 5.27
CA VAL A 21 0.56 -12.56 5.96
C VAL A 21 1.25 -12.61 7.32
N ARG A 22 2.54 -12.30 7.34
CA ARG A 22 3.36 -12.41 8.56
C ARG A 22 2.88 -11.49 9.67
N LYS A 23 2.45 -10.28 9.31
CA LYS A 23 1.98 -9.28 10.29
C LYS A 23 0.48 -9.28 10.47
N GLY A 24 -0.24 -10.11 9.72
CA GLY A 24 -1.71 -10.14 9.80
C GLY A 24 -2.35 -8.82 9.35
N CYS A 25 -1.78 -8.18 8.33
CA CYS A 25 -2.30 -6.92 7.84
C CYS A 25 -3.53 -7.11 6.96
N ASP A 26 -4.43 -6.14 6.99
CA ASP A 26 -5.56 -6.08 6.06
C ASP A 26 -5.14 -5.39 4.77
N LEU A 27 -4.15 -4.52 4.85
CA LEU A 27 -3.64 -3.75 3.73
C LEU A 27 -2.15 -3.49 3.93
N VAL A 28 -1.36 -3.62 2.88
CA VAL A 28 0.02 -3.16 2.87
C VAL A 28 0.17 -2.11 1.78
N VAL A 29 0.71 -0.95 2.16
CA VAL A 29 1.07 0.11 1.23
C VAL A 29 2.53 -0.10 0.87
N ALA A 30 2.78 -0.54 -0.36
CA ALA A 30 4.10 -0.96 -0.79
C ALA A 30 4.74 0.10 -1.69
N ASN A 31 6.01 0.41 -1.43
CA ASN A 31 6.75 1.42 -2.16
C ASN A 31 8.18 0.94 -2.43
N LEU A 32 8.69 1.20 -3.64
CA LEU A 32 10.09 0.92 -3.95
C LEU A 32 10.98 2.02 -3.39
N ALA A 33 12.09 1.62 -2.77
CA ALA A 33 13.04 2.57 -2.19
C ALA A 33 13.57 3.55 -3.24
N ALA A 34 13.75 3.08 -4.48
CA ALA A 34 14.22 3.91 -5.58
C ALA A 34 13.27 5.05 -5.92
N ASP A 35 11.97 4.87 -5.68
CA ASP A 35 10.96 5.89 -5.98
C ASP A 35 10.82 6.94 -4.87
N GLY A 36 11.27 6.62 -3.66
CA GLY A 36 11.11 7.49 -2.51
C GLY A 36 9.66 7.58 -2.05
N PHE A 37 9.42 8.35 -1.01
CA PHE A 37 8.05 8.60 -0.52
C PHE A 37 7.98 10.01 0.08
N ASP A 38 8.17 11.00 -0.76
CA ASP A 38 7.98 12.40 -0.36
C ASP A 38 7.58 13.20 -1.60
N GLY A 39 7.24 14.47 -1.40
CA GLY A 39 6.81 15.34 -2.49
C GLY A 39 5.44 14.92 -3.04
N ASP A 40 5.23 15.19 -4.33
CA ASP A 40 3.92 15.06 -4.96
C ASP A 40 3.80 13.89 -5.91
N ASP A 41 4.80 13.04 -6.00
CA ASP A 41 4.86 12.03 -7.05
C ASP A 41 5.21 10.66 -6.47
N ASN A 42 4.37 10.20 -5.56
CA ASN A 42 4.60 8.93 -4.87
C ASN A 42 3.94 7.79 -5.64
N ARG A 43 4.73 6.79 -5.97
CA ARG A 43 4.25 5.59 -6.67
C ARG A 43 4.16 4.45 -5.68
N VAL A 44 2.94 4.05 -5.34
CA VAL A 44 2.70 2.97 -4.40
C VAL A 44 1.80 1.90 -5.01
N THR A 45 1.85 0.71 -4.42
CA THR A 45 0.95 -0.39 -4.74
C THR A 45 0.23 -0.79 -3.47
N LEU A 46 -1.08 -0.89 -3.53
CA LEU A 46 -1.89 -1.36 -2.42
C LEU A 46 -2.05 -2.88 -2.53
N VAL A 47 -1.68 -3.59 -1.49
CA VAL A 47 -1.76 -5.05 -1.46
C VAL A 47 -2.71 -5.48 -0.36
N THR A 48 -3.73 -6.22 -0.74
CA THR A 48 -4.68 -6.85 0.19
C THR A 48 -4.66 -8.37 -0.04
N PRO A 49 -5.29 -9.16 0.82
CA PRO A 49 -5.34 -10.62 0.61
C PRO A 49 -5.87 -11.04 -0.74
N GLY A 50 -6.80 -10.28 -1.30
CA GLY A 50 -7.45 -10.65 -2.57
C GLY A 50 -7.04 -9.82 -3.78
N ALA A 51 -6.20 -8.80 -3.63
CA ALA A 51 -5.92 -7.89 -4.74
C ALA A 51 -4.57 -7.20 -4.62
N VAL A 52 -4.03 -6.84 -5.77
CA VAL A 52 -2.84 -6.00 -5.90
C VAL A 52 -3.23 -4.84 -6.80
N THR A 53 -3.19 -3.63 -6.27
CA THR A 53 -3.66 -2.43 -6.99
C THR A 53 -2.54 -1.40 -7.08
N PRO A 54 -1.81 -1.35 -8.21
CA PRO A 54 -0.84 -0.27 -8.41
C PRO A 54 -1.58 1.05 -8.59
N LEU A 55 -1.08 2.09 -7.93
CA LEU A 55 -1.65 3.43 -8.08
C LEU A 55 -0.77 4.26 -9.00
N ALA A 56 -1.40 5.17 -9.75
CA ALA A 56 -0.66 6.18 -10.50
C ALA A 56 0.13 7.05 -9.54
N PRO A 57 1.24 7.66 -9.97
CA PRO A 57 1.98 8.58 -9.11
C PRO A 57 1.07 9.70 -8.60
N MET A 58 1.13 9.97 -7.30
CA MET A 58 0.26 10.95 -6.67
C MET A 58 0.88 11.49 -5.38
N SER A 59 0.29 12.55 -4.83
CA SER A 59 0.74 13.12 -3.58
C SER A 59 0.51 12.17 -2.40
N LYS A 60 1.22 12.41 -1.30
CA LYS A 60 0.99 11.67 -0.06
C LYS A 60 -0.46 11.80 0.41
N ALA A 61 -1.05 12.99 0.27
CA ALA A 61 -2.44 13.22 0.65
C ALA A 61 -3.38 12.34 -0.16
N SER A 62 -3.15 12.22 -1.47
CA SER A 62 -3.96 11.36 -2.33
C SER A 62 -3.79 9.89 -1.97
N VAL A 63 -2.58 9.47 -1.66
CA VAL A 63 -2.34 8.09 -1.19
C VAL A 63 -3.13 7.84 0.09
N ALA A 64 -3.10 8.78 1.03
CA ALA A 64 -3.86 8.66 2.27
C ALA A 64 -5.37 8.55 2.01
N ASP A 65 -5.89 9.30 1.05
CA ASP A 65 -7.30 9.22 0.66
C ASP A 65 -7.66 7.83 0.15
N HIS A 66 -6.81 7.22 -0.67
CA HIS A 66 -7.04 5.85 -1.13
C HIS A 66 -7.06 4.85 0.01
N ILE A 67 -6.20 5.03 1.01
CA ILE A 67 -6.18 4.18 2.19
C ILE A 67 -7.48 4.32 2.98
N LEU A 68 -7.92 5.56 3.18
CA LEU A 68 -9.18 5.84 3.89
C LEU A 68 -10.38 5.29 3.13
N ASP A 69 -10.39 5.42 1.80
CA ASP A 69 -11.45 4.85 0.97
C ASP A 69 -11.51 3.33 1.11
N HIS A 70 -10.37 2.69 1.18
CA HIS A 70 -10.30 1.24 1.40
C HIS A 70 -10.94 0.87 2.75
N PHE A 71 -10.63 1.62 3.80
CA PHE A 71 -11.23 1.41 5.11
C PHE A 71 -12.73 1.63 5.10
N ALA A 72 -13.18 2.70 4.47
CA ALA A 72 -14.61 3.01 4.37
C ALA A 72 -15.37 1.90 3.65
N ALA A 73 -14.85 1.42 2.54
CA ALA A 73 -15.45 0.31 1.80
C ALA A 73 -15.50 -0.97 2.63
N HIS A 74 -14.43 -1.23 3.40
CA HIS A 74 -14.34 -2.41 4.24
C HIS A 74 -15.34 -2.35 5.39
N ARG A 75 -15.53 -1.17 5.97
CA ARG A 75 -16.47 -0.96 7.09
C ARG A 75 -17.92 -0.97 6.66
N ALA A 76 -18.18 -0.73 5.39
CA ALA A 76 -19.54 -0.71 4.86
C ALA A 76 -20.16 -2.11 4.74
N ARG A 77 -19.39 -3.12 5.01
CA ARG A 77 -19.86 -4.52 4.94
C ARG A 77 -20.38 -5.00 6.30
#